data_6299214d3b3da0384b60607097c45b20
#
_entry.id   6299214d3b3da0384b60607097c45b20
#
_cell.length_a   1.000
_cell.length_b   1.000
_cell.length_c   1.000
_cell.angle_alpha   90.00
_cell.angle_beta   90.00
_cell.angle_gamma   90.00
#
_symmetry.space_group_name_H-M   'P 1'
#
loop_
_entity.id
_entity.type
_entity.pdbx_description
1 polymer ?
#
loop_
_entity_poly.entity_id
_entity_poly.type
_entity_poly.pdbx_seq_one_letter_code
_entity_poly.pdbx_strand_id
1 'polypeptide(L)'
;KKSWNFTQQYRLEPVTFMVSKDSGAKTLADMDGFVIGVGQGTTTAELIEQYAKDKGIDVNYEVQDFQYISDGVAALKTGQIDAYSVDRTGLIAYMDDSMMLTEDAFGVQDIGIALKLGNDELTKFMDDTLTELKESGRLDELKAKWGILTDEEVAAMQ
;
A
#
# COMPACT_ATOMS: atom_id res chain seq x y z
N LYS A 1 -9.44 2.77 24.59
CA LYS A 1 -9.40 4.26 24.74
C LYS A 1 -8.94 4.85 23.44
N LYS A 2 -9.71 5.77 22.82
CA LYS A 2 -9.22 6.57 21.71
C LYS A 2 -8.05 7.41 22.21
N SER A 3 -6.89 7.31 21.54
CA SER A 3 -5.69 8.08 21.88
C SER A 3 -5.48 9.26 20.96
N TRP A 4 -6.19 9.31 19.83
CA TRP A 4 -6.05 10.29 18.76
C TRP A 4 -7.41 10.73 18.22
N ASN A 5 -7.50 11.96 17.72
CA ASN A 5 -8.50 12.40 16.77
C ASN A 5 -7.98 12.07 15.36
N PHE A 6 -8.89 11.76 14.44
CA PHE A 6 -8.58 11.59 13.03
C PHE A 6 -9.47 12.51 12.20
N THR A 7 -8.91 13.04 11.13
CA THR A 7 -9.71 13.72 10.10
C THR A 7 -10.56 12.71 9.34
N GLN A 8 -11.41 13.21 8.46
CA GLN A 8 -11.99 12.41 7.40
C GLN A 8 -10.88 11.75 6.57
N GLN A 9 -11.21 10.64 5.93
CA GLN A 9 -10.33 9.97 4.97
C GLN A 9 -10.04 10.92 3.80
N TYR A 10 -8.78 11.02 3.38
CA TYR A 10 -8.36 11.83 2.23
C TYR A 10 -7.77 10.99 1.09
N ARG A 11 -7.41 9.73 1.32
CA ARG A 11 -7.01 8.77 0.31
C ARG A 11 -7.28 7.35 0.77
N LEU A 12 -7.44 6.45 -0.20
CA LEU A 12 -7.36 5.01 -0.01
C LEU A 12 -5.93 4.54 -0.27
N GLU A 13 -5.45 3.60 0.54
CA GLU A 13 -4.11 3.03 0.41
C GLU A 13 -4.19 1.52 0.27
N PRO A 14 -4.01 0.97 -0.92
CA PRO A 14 -3.93 -0.47 -1.11
C PRO A 14 -2.53 -0.99 -0.79
N VAL A 15 -2.46 -2.24 -0.33
CA VAL A 15 -1.25 -3.06 -0.34
C VAL A 15 -1.11 -3.70 -1.72
N THR A 16 0.12 -3.85 -2.21
CA THR A 16 0.45 -4.53 -3.46
C THR A 16 1.82 -5.19 -3.36
N PHE A 17 2.26 -5.85 -4.42
CA PHE A 17 3.60 -6.41 -4.51
C PHE A 17 4.46 -5.61 -5.49
N MET A 18 5.74 -5.48 -5.16
CA MET A 18 6.80 -5.08 -6.08
C MET A 18 7.60 -6.32 -6.44
N VAL A 19 7.85 -6.52 -7.72
CA VAL A 19 8.62 -7.63 -8.27
C VAL A 19 9.63 -7.11 -9.30
N SER A 20 10.66 -7.91 -9.60
CA SER A 20 11.49 -7.65 -10.77
C SER A 20 10.66 -7.80 -12.05
N LYS A 21 10.88 -6.94 -13.05
CA LYS A 21 10.26 -7.10 -14.38
C LYS A 21 10.61 -8.44 -15.04
N ASP A 22 11.79 -8.97 -14.73
CA ASP A 22 12.27 -10.22 -15.28
C ASP A 22 11.59 -11.46 -14.65
N SER A 23 10.90 -11.31 -13.52
CA SER A 23 10.16 -12.41 -12.88
C SER A 23 8.97 -12.89 -13.71
N GLY A 24 8.37 -11.98 -14.49
CA GLY A 24 7.14 -12.24 -15.26
C GLY A 24 5.87 -12.34 -14.41
N ALA A 25 5.95 -12.25 -13.08
CA ALA A 25 4.81 -12.32 -12.18
C ALA A 25 3.97 -11.03 -12.27
N LYS A 26 2.67 -11.18 -12.50
CA LYS A 26 1.71 -10.06 -12.58
C LYS A 26 0.76 -10.02 -11.40
N THR A 27 0.51 -11.16 -10.79
CA THR A 27 -0.41 -11.33 -9.67
C THR A 27 0.16 -12.33 -8.67
N LEU A 28 -0.43 -12.40 -7.47
CA LEU A 28 -0.09 -13.39 -6.47
C LEU A 28 -0.19 -14.84 -7.00
N ALA A 29 -1.10 -15.10 -7.94
CA ALA A 29 -1.25 -16.43 -8.53
C ALA A 29 -0.01 -16.89 -9.33
N ASP A 30 0.85 -15.96 -9.74
CA ASP A 30 2.10 -16.25 -10.46
C ASP A 30 3.30 -16.48 -9.52
N MET A 31 3.10 -16.40 -8.19
CA MET A 31 4.16 -16.38 -7.18
C MET A 31 4.37 -17.72 -6.46
N ASP A 32 4.05 -18.85 -7.11
CA ASP A 32 4.30 -20.14 -6.50
C ASP A 32 5.81 -20.39 -6.28
N GLY A 33 6.17 -20.71 -5.03
CA GLY A 33 7.56 -20.89 -4.60
C GLY A 33 8.33 -19.61 -4.30
N PHE A 34 7.70 -18.41 -4.34
CA PHE A 34 8.37 -17.15 -4.06
C PHE A 34 8.68 -16.96 -2.57
N VAL A 35 9.74 -16.21 -2.30
CA VAL A 35 10.01 -15.61 -1.00
C VAL A 35 9.51 -14.16 -1.06
N ILE A 36 8.46 -13.86 -0.26
CA ILE A 36 7.80 -12.56 -0.21
C ILE A 36 8.28 -11.80 1.02
N GLY A 37 8.98 -10.68 0.83
CA GLY A 37 9.34 -9.77 1.90
C GLY A 37 8.15 -8.92 2.34
N VAL A 38 8.02 -8.68 3.64
CA VAL A 38 6.99 -7.80 4.24
C VAL A 38 7.60 -6.90 5.30
N GLY A 39 6.87 -5.85 5.71
CA GLY A 39 7.28 -4.99 6.83
C GLY A 39 7.13 -5.70 8.16
N GLN A 40 8.19 -5.69 8.98
CA GLN A 40 8.16 -6.27 10.32
C GLN A 40 7.12 -5.60 11.21
N GLY A 41 6.27 -6.40 11.86
CA GLY A 41 5.25 -5.92 12.79
C GLY A 41 4.07 -5.23 12.09
N THR A 42 3.94 -5.37 10.78
CA THR A 42 2.74 -4.96 10.01
C THR A 42 1.77 -6.12 9.88
N THR A 43 0.56 -5.83 9.40
CA THR A 43 -0.46 -6.85 9.09
C THR A 43 -0.36 -7.39 7.67
N THR A 44 0.69 -7.05 6.91
CA THR A 44 0.80 -7.36 5.48
C THR A 44 0.75 -8.86 5.21
N ALA A 45 1.45 -9.67 6.00
CA ALA A 45 1.43 -11.13 5.83
C ALA A 45 0.01 -11.70 5.98
N GLU A 46 -0.73 -11.26 7.01
CA GLU A 46 -2.12 -11.66 7.25
C GLU A 46 -3.05 -11.20 6.11
N LEU A 47 -2.80 -10.01 5.56
CA LEU A 47 -3.57 -9.48 4.42
C LEU A 47 -3.31 -10.28 3.14
N ILE A 48 -2.09 -10.75 2.90
CA ILE A 48 -1.76 -11.63 1.76
C ILE A 48 -2.52 -12.95 1.88
N GLU A 49 -2.49 -13.59 3.06
CA GLU A 49 -3.21 -14.84 3.31
C GLU A 49 -4.72 -14.68 3.11
N GLN A 50 -5.29 -13.59 3.63
CA GLN A 50 -6.72 -13.30 3.47
C GLN A 50 -7.08 -13.06 2.01
N TYR A 51 -6.26 -12.30 1.28
CA TYR A 51 -6.45 -12.02 -0.14
C TYR A 51 -6.39 -13.32 -0.98
N ALA A 52 -5.39 -14.17 -0.76
CA ALA A 52 -5.28 -15.46 -1.43
C ALA A 52 -6.53 -16.33 -1.21
N LYS A 53 -7.01 -16.39 0.04
CA LYS A 53 -8.22 -17.12 0.40
C LYS A 53 -9.46 -16.57 -0.27
N ASP A 54 -9.65 -15.24 -0.27
CA ASP A 54 -10.84 -14.59 -0.83
C ASP A 54 -10.93 -14.74 -2.36
N LYS A 55 -9.75 -14.77 -3.03
CA LYS A 55 -9.65 -14.97 -4.49
C LYS A 55 -9.53 -16.44 -4.89
N GLY A 56 -9.42 -17.37 -3.93
CA GLY A 56 -9.24 -18.80 -4.22
C GLY A 56 -7.88 -19.11 -4.87
N ILE A 57 -6.85 -18.32 -4.55
CA ILE A 57 -5.49 -18.50 -5.03
C ILE A 57 -4.79 -19.52 -4.13
N ASP A 58 -4.31 -20.62 -4.72
CA ASP A 58 -3.60 -21.71 -4.02
C ASP A 58 -2.16 -21.74 -4.53
N VAL A 59 -1.30 -20.97 -3.87
CA VAL A 59 0.15 -20.90 -4.15
C VAL A 59 0.93 -21.04 -2.85
N ASN A 60 2.11 -21.63 -2.94
CA ASN A 60 3.02 -21.76 -1.81
C ASN A 60 4.03 -20.61 -1.89
N TYR A 61 4.23 -19.91 -0.79
CA TYR A 61 5.24 -18.86 -0.66
C TYR A 61 5.81 -18.84 0.75
N GLU A 62 7.02 -18.30 0.89
CA GLU A 62 7.63 -18.03 2.19
C GLU A 62 7.56 -16.54 2.49
N VAL A 63 7.42 -16.16 3.77
CA VAL A 63 7.39 -14.75 4.20
C VAL A 63 8.67 -14.41 4.96
N GLN A 64 9.30 -13.29 4.60
CA GLN A 64 10.48 -12.75 5.27
C GLN A 64 10.23 -11.31 5.76
N ASP A 65 10.46 -11.05 7.05
CA ASP A 65 10.28 -9.73 7.67
C ASP A 65 11.46 -8.80 7.44
N PHE A 66 11.18 -7.52 7.15
CA PHE A 66 12.17 -6.45 7.04
C PHE A 66 11.79 -5.27 7.93
N GLN A 67 12.76 -4.74 8.66
CA GLN A 67 12.53 -3.60 9.56
C GLN A 67 12.27 -2.30 8.79
N TYR A 68 12.94 -2.11 7.65
CA TYR A 68 12.81 -0.92 6.80
C TYR A 68 12.46 -1.32 5.37
N ILE A 69 11.66 -0.49 4.69
CA ILE A 69 11.30 -0.69 3.28
C ILE A 69 12.55 -0.74 2.40
N SER A 70 13.55 0.11 2.68
CA SER A 70 14.82 0.14 1.95
C SER A 70 15.54 -1.21 1.95
N ASP A 71 15.49 -1.96 3.06
CA ASP A 71 16.18 -3.24 3.19
C ASP A 71 15.44 -4.33 2.40
N GLY A 72 14.10 -4.34 2.46
CA GLY A 72 13.28 -5.23 1.65
C GLY A 72 13.47 -5.00 0.15
N VAL A 73 13.47 -3.73 -0.28
CA VAL A 73 13.74 -3.38 -1.68
C VAL A 73 15.16 -3.75 -2.11
N ALA A 74 16.18 -3.57 -1.24
CA ALA A 74 17.54 -4.00 -1.53
C ALA A 74 17.63 -5.54 -1.67
N ALA A 75 16.95 -6.29 -0.80
CA ALA A 75 16.87 -7.74 -0.88
C ALA A 75 16.21 -8.21 -2.18
N LEU A 76 15.11 -7.54 -2.61
CA LEU A 76 14.48 -7.80 -3.89
C LEU A 76 15.43 -7.54 -5.08
N LYS A 77 16.12 -6.41 -5.09
CA LYS A 77 17.07 -6.04 -6.17
C LYS A 77 18.26 -7.00 -6.28
N THR A 78 18.66 -7.61 -5.18
CA THR A 78 19.75 -8.60 -5.16
C THR A 78 19.30 -10.04 -5.38
N GLY A 79 17.99 -10.29 -5.52
CA GLY A 79 17.43 -11.62 -5.68
C GLY A 79 17.47 -12.47 -4.40
N GLN A 80 17.57 -11.84 -3.23
CA GLN A 80 17.44 -12.52 -1.94
C GLN A 80 15.99 -12.89 -1.65
N ILE A 81 15.04 -12.08 -2.12
CA ILE A 81 13.61 -12.33 -2.14
C ILE A 81 13.08 -12.11 -3.56
N ASP A 82 11.92 -12.65 -3.87
CA ASP A 82 11.32 -12.62 -5.21
C ASP A 82 10.26 -11.53 -5.35
N ALA A 83 9.61 -11.16 -4.26
CA ALA A 83 8.63 -10.07 -4.18
C ALA A 83 8.78 -9.31 -2.87
N TYR A 84 8.35 -8.03 -2.85
CA TYR A 84 8.24 -7.25 -1.62
C TYR A 84 6.88 -6.59 -1.54
N SER A 85 6.19 -6.71 -0.40
CA SER A 85 4.81 -6.24 -0.23
C SER A 85 4.68 -5.32 0.98
N VAL A 86 4.18 -4.13 0.74
CA VAL A 86 3.76 -3.11 1.72
C VAL A 86 2.74 -2.18 1.04
N ASP A 87 2.38 -1.09 1.70
CA ASP A 87 1.56 -0.02 1.12
C ASP A 87 2.12 0.44 -0.23
N ARG A 88 1.25 0.56 -1.24
CA ARG A 88 1.62 0.88 -2.63
C ARG A 88 2.44 2.17 -2.72
N THR A 89 2.06 3.23 -2.01
CA THR A 89 2.81 4.50 -2.02
C THR A 89 4.22 4.36 -1.43
N GLY A 90 4.42 3.46 -0.47
CA GLY A 90 5.74 3.12 0.05
C GLY A 90 6.63 2.49 -1.02
N LEU A 91 6.09 1.60 -1.86
CA LEU A 91 6.82 0.94 -2.94
C LEU A 91 7.18 1.92 -4.06
N ILE A 92 6.25 2.80 -4.47
CA ILE A 92 6.47 3.77 -5.56
C ILE A 92 7.72 4.62 -5.32
N ALA A 93 8.01 4.99 -4.07
CA ALA A 93 9.17 5.80 -3.72
C ALA A 93 10.52 5.12 -4.05
N TYR A 94 10.52 3.79 -4.23
CA TYR A 94 11.72 2.98 -4.54
C TYR A 94 11.70 2.36 -5.94
N MET A 95 10.68 2.66 -6.76
CA MET A 95 10.57 2.16 -8.12
C MET A 95 11.73 2.66 -8.99
N ASP A 96 12.24 1.76 -9.81
CA ASP A 96 13.16 2.07 -10.92
C ASP A 96 12.80 1.23 -12.16
N ASP A 97 13.59 1.36 -13.21
CA ASP A 97 13.32 0.69 -14.48
C ASP A 97 13.37 -0.84 -14.44
N SER A 98 13.95 -1.43 -13.40
CA SER A 98 14.06 -2.89 -13.24
C SER A 98 12.87 -3.52 -12.50
N MET A 99 12.04 -2.70 -11.83
CA MET A 99 10.95 -3.14 -10.95
C MET A 99 9.59 -2.80 -11.54
N MET A 100 8.58 -3.57 -11.14
CA MET A 100 7.17 -3.28 -11.42
C MET A 100 6.30 -3.59 -10.19
N LEU A 101 5.15 -2.93 -10.14
CA LEU A 101 4.08 -3.33 -9.22
C LEU A 101 3.17 -4.32 -9.92
N THR A 102 2.65 -5.28 -9.17
CA THR A 102 1.65 -6.22 -9.67
C THR A 102 0.28 -5.57 -9.85
N GLU A 103 -0.62 -6.31 -10.47
CA GLU A 103 -2.01 -5.89 -10.69
C GLU A 103 -2.86 -6.05 -9.41
N ASP A 104 -2.34 -6.77 -8.40
CA ASP A 104 -3.05 -6.98 -7.14
C ASP A 104 -3.16 -5.68 -6.33
N ALA A 105 -4.35 -5.45 -5.76
CA ALA A 105 -4.61 -4.42 -4.76
C ALA A 105 -5.51 -5.00 -3.67
N PHE A 106 -5.00 -5.10 -2.47
CA PHE A 106 -5.69 -5.71 -1.34
C PHE A 106 -5.46 -4.93 -0.04
N GLY A 107 -6.14 -5.30 1.03
CA GLY A 107 -5.96 -4.68 2.34
C GLY A 107 -6.14 -3.16 2.32
N VAL A 108 -7.05 -2.65 1.49
CA VAL A 108 -7.26 -1.21 1.30
C VAL A 108 -7.59 -0.53 2.63
N GLN A 109 -6.86 0.51 2.95
CA GLN A 109 -6.96 1.27 4.19
C GLN A 109 -7.43 2.69 3.94
N ASP A 110 -8.32 3.18 4.82
CA ASP A 110 -8.70 4.60 4.89
C ASP A 110 -7.59 5.39 5.59
N ILE A 111 -6.97 6.33 4.88
CA ILE A 111 -5.92 7.17 5.42
C ILE A 111 -6.47 8.55 5.80
N GLY A 112 -6.40 8.87 7.09
CA GLY A 112 -6.72 10.17 7.68
C GLY A 112 -5.53 10.77 8.40
N ILE A 113 -5.59 12.06 8.68
CA ILE A 113 -4.55 12.77 9.46
C ILE A 113 -4.83 12.55 10.94
N ALA A 114 -3.83 12.02 11.66
CA ALA A 114 -3.92 11.83 13.10
C ALA A 114 -3.53 13.11 13.86
N LEU A 115 -4.36 13.52 14.82
CA LEU A 115 -4.15 14.69 15.67
C LEU A 115 -4.21 14.29 17.14
N LYS A 116 -3.65 15.15 18.00
CA LYS A 116 -3.73 14.95 19.44
C LYS A 116 -5.20 14.96 19.90
N LEU A 117 -5.56 13.97 20.71
CA LEU A 117 -6.92 13.88 21.27
C LEU A 117 -7.32 15.16 22.01
N GLY A 118 -8.53 15.65 21.75
CA GLY A 118 -9.07 16.88 22.32
C GLY A 118 -8.69 18.15 21.56
N ASN A 119 -7.95 18.06 20.44
CA ASN A 119 -7.70 19.19 19.56
C ASN A 119 -8.77 19.30 18.46
N ASP A 120 -10.02 19.49 18.91
CA ASP A 120 -11.20 19.44 18.03
C ASP A 120 -11.25 20.60 17.05
N GLU A 121 -10.74 21.77 17.43
CA GLU A 121 -10.68 22.96 16.57
C GLU A 121 -9.73 22.73 15.38
N LEU A 122 -8.53 22.20 15.62
CA LEU A 122 -7.59 21.86 14.54
C LEU A 122 -8.12 20.70 13.70
N THR A 123 -8.76 19.71 14.32
CA THR A 123 -9.37 18.59 13.59
C THR A 123 -10.41 19.11 12.60
N LYS A 124 -11.29 19.99 13.08
CA LYS A 124 -12.31 20.64 12.23
C LYS A 124 -11.69 21.48 11.10
N PHE A 125 -10.68 22.29 11.40
CA PHE A 125 -9.98 23.07 10.39
C PHE A 125 -9.39 22.20 9.27
N MET A 126 -8.75 21.08 9.66
CA MET A 126 -8.19 20.14 8.68
C MET A 126 -9.29 19.45 7.86
N ASP A 127 -10.41 19.07 8.48
CA ASP A 127 -11.54 18.46 7.78
C ASP A 127 -12.19 19.43 6.78
N ASP A 128 -12.40 20.68 7.18
CA ASP A 128 -12.92 21.71 6.29
C ASP A 128 -11.98 21.92 5.08
N THR A 129 -10.66 22.00 5.33
CA THR A 129 -9.64 22.13 4.27
C THR A 129 -9.64 20.92 3.33
N LEU A 130 -9.74 19.70 3.86
CA LEU A 130 -9.82 18.50 3.03
C LEU A 130 -11.09 18.50 2.18
N THR A 131 -12.21 18.99 2.72
CA THR A 131 -13.45 19.13 1.96
C THR A 131 -13.29 20.09 0.79
N GLU A 132 -12.71 21.28 1.02
CA GLU A 132 -12.42 22.26 -0.05
C GLU A 132 -11.50 21.66 -1.13
N LEU A 133 -10.46 20.93 -0.73
CA LEU A 133 -9.54 20.28 -1.67
C LEU A 133 -10.22 19.20 -2.51
N LYS A 134 -11.16 18.44 -1.93
CA LYS A 134 -11.96 17.45 -2.66
C LYS A 134 -12.92 18.13 -3.65
N GLU A 135 -13.70 19.10 -3.18
CA GLU A 135 -14.71 19.80 -3.99
C GLU A 135 -14.10 20.59 -5.15
N SER A 136 -12.91 21.16 -4.96
CA SER A 136 -12.18 21.88 -6.01
C SER A 136 -11.43 20.96 -7.00
N GLY A 137 -11.37 19.64 -6.77
CA GLY A 137 -10.57 18.72 -7.55
C GLY A 137 -9.07 18.80 -7.29
N ARG A 138 -8.64 19.72 -6.41
CA ARG A 138 -7.22 19.91 -6.10
C ARG A 138 -6.58 18.71 -5.43
N LEU A 139 -7.35 17.95 -4.65
CA LEU A 139 -6.86 16.74 -4.01
C LEU A 139 -6.45 15.69 -5.05
N ASP A 140 -7.24 15.50 -6.10
CA ASP A 140 -6.95 14.52 -7.16
C ASP A 140 -5.75 14.96 -8.03
N GLU A 141 -5.61 16.25 -8.28
CA GLU A 141 -4.39 16.79 -8.91
C GLU A 141 -3.13 16.48 -8.08
N LEU A 142 -3.22 16.62 -6.76
CA LEU A 142 -2.10 16.30 -5.86
C LEU A 142 -1.83 14.79 -5.83
N LYS A 143 -2.86 13.95 -5.78
CA LYS A 143 -2.72 12.49 -5.89
C LYS A 143 -2.00 12.12 -7.19
N ALA A 144 -2.46 12.62 -8.33
CA ALA A 144 -1.84 12.37 -9.63
C ALA A 144 -0.37 12.79 -9.68
N LYS A 145 -0.07 13.99 -9.15
CA LYS A 145 1.31 14.51 -9.08
C LYS A 145 2.27 13.58 -8.32
N TRP A 146 1.78 12.90 -7.30
CA TRP A 146 2.58 12.05 -6.43
C TRP A 146 2.43 10.55 -6.72
N GLY A 147 1.75 10.17 -7.83
CA GLY A 147 1.51 8.78 -8.21
C GLY A 147 0.57 8.03 -7.24
N ILE A 148 -0.20 8.78 -6.45
CA ILE A 148 -1.22 8.24 -5.55
C ILE A 148 -2.49 8.01 -6.37
N LEU A 149 -3.10 6.83 -6.22
CA LEU A 149 -4.35 6.51 -6.91
C LEU A 149 -5.52 7.33 -6.36
N THR A 150 -6.46 7.66 -7.25
CA THR A 150 -7.79 8.14 -6.84
C THR A 150 -8.59 7.01 -6.20
N ASP A 151 -9.63 7.35 -5.46
CA ASP A 151 -10.49 6.34 -4.83
C ASP A 151 -11.20 5.46 -5.88
N GLU A 152 -11.50 6.01 -7.06
CA GLU A 152 -12.07 5.28 -8.20
C GLU A 152 -11.06 4.29 -8.81
N GLU A 153 -9.80 4.69 -8.97
CA GLU A 153 -8.74 3.80 -9.45
C GLU A 153 -8.48 2.66 -8.48
N VAL A 154 -8.46 2.93 -7.16
CA VAL A 154 -8.34 1.86 -6.15
C VAL A 154 -9.52 0.90 -6.21
N ALA A 155 -10.74 1.41 -6.35
CA ALA A 155 -11.94 0.56 -6.46
C ALA A 155 -11.93 -0.31 -7.72
N ALA A 156 -11.35 0.18 -8.82
CA ALA A 156 -11.24 -0.57 -10.08
C ALA A 156 -10.21 -1.72 -10.02
N MET A 157 -9.30 -1.72 -9.04
CA MET A 157 -8.28 -2.77 -8.85
C MET A 157 -8.73 -3.92 -7.93
N GLN A 158 -9.86 -3.79 -7.24
CA GLN A 158 -10.42 -4.79 -6.32
C GLN A 158 -11.33 -5.81 -7.01
#